data_18cd43d80d570f778774334ddf13df17
#
_entry.id   18cd43d80d570f778774334ddf13df17
#
_cell.length_a   1.000
_cell.length_b   1.000
_cell.length_c   1.000
_cell.angle_alpha   90.00
_cell.angle_beta   90.00
_cell.angle_gamma   90.00
#
_symmetry.space_group_name_H-M   'P 1'
#
loop_
_entity.id
_entity.type
_entity.pdbx_description
1 polymer ?
#
loop_
_entity_poly.entity_id
_entity_poly.type
_entity_poly.pdbx_seq_one_letter_code
_entity_poly.pdbx_strand_id
1 'polypeptide(L)'
;MNLLSILPEPIQYRFLDNNNFSFQIGGLIFPGMAFQDMPYVISGKFSLPNLGPARLTTGMMYLSIPSSDFGTGFLFGGGTIGNKFTHASLIFGFGYFRYESDWEFSEQPIMVFASNIRLSNRFALVSEFWLPPEIEDFSVIPFMSSLRFIGRDFSVDFGGFFEIGSVGESVPLPLLNLTYHFD
;
A
#
# COMPACT_ATOMS: atom_id res chain seq x y z
N MET A 1 5.60 0.88 8.35
CA MET A 1 5.50 0.69 6.88
C MET A 1 4.07 0.88 6.49
N ASN A 2 3.80 1.77 5.54
CA ASN A 2 2.43 2.01 5.10
C ASN A 2 2.10 1.02 4.00
N LEU A 3 1.06 0.23 4.20
CA LEU A 3 0.45 -0.61 3.15
C LEU A 3 0.01 0.23 1.94
N LEU A 4 -0.14 1.52 2.12
CA LEU A 4 -0.52 2.50 1.09
C LEU A 4 0.64 2.94 0.21
N SER A 5 1.86 2.44 0.42
CA SER A 5 2.98 2.74 -0.48
C SER A 5 2.86 2.06 -1.84
N ILE A 6 1.86 1.21 -2.03
CA ILE A 6 1.63 0.43 -3.24
C ILE A 6 0.85 1.19 -4.30
N LEU A 7 -0.06 2.04 -3.90
CA LEU A 7 -0.71 2.93 -4.83
C LEU A 7 0.25 4.08 -5.12
N PRO A 8 0.30 4.62 -6.38
CA PRO A 8 0.99 5.89 -6.60
C PRO A 8 0.52 6.80 -5.47
N GLU A 9 1.43 7.12 -4.53
CA GLU A 9 1.00 7.74 -3.28
C GLU A 9 0.23 9.00 -3.61
N PRO A 10 -1.03 9.06 -3.24
CA PRO A 10 -1.76 10.30 -3.27
C PRO A 10 -1.02 11.31 -2.40
N ILE A 11 -1.24 12.59 -2.61
CA ILE A 11 -0.85 13.59 -1.61
C ILE A 11 -1.53 13.16 -0.32
N GLN A 12 -0.78 12.54 0.57
CA GLN A 12 -1.30 11.98 1.82
C GLN A 12 -1.04 12.95 2.95
N TYR A 13 -2.09 13.32 3.66
CA TYR A 13 -1.98 14.03 4.91
C TYR A 13 -2.15 13.05 6.06
N ARG A 14 -1.14 12.97 6.93
CA ARG A 14 -1.18 12.17 8.13
C ARG A 14 -1.65 13.05 9.28
N PHE A 15 -2.90 12.89 9.71
CA PHE A 15 -3.50 13.75 10.73
C PHE A 15 -3.23 13.31 12.17
N LEU A 16 -3.05 12.00 12.38
CA LEU A 16 -2.82 11.44 13.71
C LEU A 16 -1.77 10.34 13.57
N ASP A 17 -0.62 10.59 14.13
CA ASP A 17 0.45 9.59 14.26
C ASP A 17 0.90 9.53 15.71
N ASN A 18 0.27 8.67 16.46
CA ASN A 18 0.85 8.22 17.71
C ASN A 18 1.44 6.82 17.51
N ASN A 19 2.19 6.33 18.49
CA ASN A 19 2.87 5.05 18.37
C ASN A 19 1.94 3.85 18.02
N ASN A 20 0.63 3.99 18.20
CA ASN A 20 -0.33 2.90 18.06
C ASN A 20 -1.40 3.14 17.00
N PHE A 21 -1.72 4.39 16.68
CA PHE A 21 -2.78 4.73 15.72
C PHE A 21 -2.27 5.70 14.66
N SER A 22 -2.60 5.45 13.40
CA SER A 22 -2.39 6.40 12.31
C SER A 22 -3.62 6.50 11.42
N PHE A 23 -3.93 7.70 11.00
CA PHE A 23 -5.00 8.01 10.07
C PHE A 23 -4.45 8.83 8.91
N GLN A 24 -4.85 8.49 7.70
CA GLN A 24 -4.38 9.13 6.48
C GLN A 24 -5.55 9.40 5.54
N ILE A 25 -5.47 10.52 4.86
CA ILE A 25 -6.34 10.85 3.73
C ILE A 25 -5.46 11.35 2.58
N GLY A 26 -5.81 10.99 1.37
CA GLY A 26 -5.06 11.39 0.20
C GLY A 26 -5.87 11.30 -1.08
N GLY A 27 -5.31 11.79 -2.20
CA GLY A 27 -5.93 11.71 -3.51
C GLY A 27 -4.90 11.42 -4.60
N LEU A 28 -5.30 10.66 -5.62
CA LEU A 28 -4.48 10.38 -6.79
C LEU A 28 -4.66 11.51 -7.81
N ILE A 29 -3.57 12.18 -8.16
CA ILE A 29 -3.59 13.25 -9.15
C ILE A 29 -3.09 12.72 -10.48
N PHE A 30 -3.97 12.71 -11.48
CA PHE A 30 -3.60 12.40 -12.87
C PHE A 30 -3.60 13.66 -13.71
N PRO A 31 -2.55 13.94 -14.48
CA PRO A 31 -2.53 15.07 -15.39
C PRO A 31 -3.70 15.04 -16.37
N GLY A 32 -4.49 16.11 -16.43
CA GLY A 32 -5.65 16.23 -17.31
C GLY A 32 -6.98 15.71 -16.73
N MET A 33 -6.99 15.15 -15.52
CA MET A 33 -8.22 14.74 -14.84
C MET A 33 -8.83 15.94 -14.09
N ALA A 34 -10.15 16.09 -14.16
CA ALA A 34 -10.85 17.12 -13.38
C ALA A 34 -10.81 16.76 -11.88
N PHE A 35 -10.76 17.76 -11.01
CA PHE A 35 -10.64 17.57 -9.58
C PHE A 35 -11.78 16.70 -8.99
N GLN A 36 -12.99 16.84 -9.53
CA GLN A 36 -14.16 16.05 -9.12
C GLN A 36 -14.06 14.56 -9.47
N ASP A 37 -13.17 14.19 -10.41
CA ASP A 37 -12.98 12.83 -10.86
C ASP A 37 -11.75 12.18 -10.22
N MET A 38 -11.02 12.94 -9.39
CA MET A 38 -9.81 12.43 -8.74
C MET A 38 -10.15 11.40 -7.66
N PRO A 39 -9.60 10.19 -7.74
CA PRO A 39 -9.76 9.20 -6.69
C PRO A 39 -9.21 9.73 -5.36
N TYR A 40 -9.92 9.46 -4.28
CA TYR A 40 -9.42 9.71 -2.93
C TYR A 40 -9.28 8.40 -2.16
N VAL A 41 -8.34 8.42 -1.22
CA VAL A 41 -8.05 7.28 -0.33
C VAL A 41 -8.15 7.74 1.11
N ILE A 42 -8.85 6.95 1.91
CA ILE A 42 -8.90 7.11 3.37
C ILE A 42 -8.37 5.83 3.98
N SER A 43 -7.50 5.93 4.96
CA SER A 43 -7.03 4.76 5.68
C SER A 43 -6.84 5.02 7.17
N GLY A 44 -7.13 3.99 7.95
CA GLY A 44 -6.88 3.94 9.38
C GLY A 44 -6.11 2.68 9.74
N LYS A 45 -5.12 2.82 10.60
CA LYS A 45 -4.31 1.71 11.07
C LYS A 45 -4.11 1.80 12.58
N PHE A 46 -4.33 0.69 13.25
CA PHE A 46 -4.03 0.49 14.66
C PHE A 46 -2.94 -0.56 14.82
N SER A 47 -1.92 -0.24 15.60
CA SER A 47 -0.81 -1.16 15.88
C SER A 47 -0.73 -1.43 17.35
N LEU A 48 -0.61 -2.69 17.72
CA LEU A 48 -0.37 -3.08 19.10
C LEU A 48 1.05 -2.66 19.53
N PRO A 49 1.28 -2.46 20.84
CA PRO A 49 2.63 -2.27 21.37
C PRO A 49 3.57 -3.38 20.90
N ASN A 50 4.83 -3.05 20.75
CA ASN A 50 5.84 -4.00 20.27
C ASN A 50 5.93 -5.24 21.18
N LEU A 51 5.86 -6.41 20.55
CA LEU A 51 6.10 -7.70 21.17
C LEU A 51 7.54 -8.16 20.83
N GLY A 52 8.53 -7.54 21.46
CA GLY A 52 9.92 -7.72 21.07
C GLY A 52 10.21 -7.19 19.66
N PRO A 53 10.75 -8.03 18.74
CA PRO A 53 10.99 -7.60 17.34
C PRO A 53 9.73 -7.60 16.47
N ALA A 54 8.61 -8.08 16.99
CA ALA A 54 7.35 -8.21 16.26
C ALA A 54 6.36 -7.10 16.63
N ARG A 55 5.57 -6.67 15.65
CA ARG A 55 4.48 -5.71 15.80
C ARG A 55 3.25 -6.22 15.07
N LEU A 56 2.14 -6.30 15.75
CA LEU A 56 0.86 -6.61 15.12
C LEU A 56 0.13 -5.33 14.74
N THR A 57 -0.57 -5.38 13.61
CA THR A 57 -1.28 -4.22 13.07
C THR A 57 -2.60 -4.69 12.47
N THR A 58 -3.63 -3.90 12.63
CA THR A 58 -4.91 -4.05 11.92
C THR A 58 -5.33 -2.69 11.37
N GLY A 59 -6.16 -2.70 10.33
CA GLY A 59 -6.60 -1.45 9.73
C GLY A 59 -7.60 -1.64 8.61
N MET A 60 -7.96 -0.50 8.04
CA MET A 60 -8.83 -0.44 6.88
C MET A 60 -8.35 0.64 5.92
N MET A 61 -8.63 0.43 4.66
CA MET A 61 -8.42 1.37 3.58
C MET A 61 -9.67 1.44 2.73
N TYR A 62 -10.01 2.62 2.25
CA TYR A 62 -11.10 2.85 1.32
C TYR A 62 -10.65 3.80 0.22
N LEU A 63 -10.93 3.43 -1.02
CA LEU A 63 -10.69 4.23 -2.21
C LEU A 63 -12.03 4.46 -2.91
N SER A 64 -12.29 5.67 -3.36
CA SER A 64 -13.46 6.00 -4.15
C SER A 64 -13.18 7.16 -5.10
N ILE A 65 -13.99 7.26 -6.13
CA ILE A 65 -14.00 8.36 -7.10
C ILE A 65 -15.28 9.16 -6.85
N PRO A 66 -15.20 10.48 -6.53
CA PRO A 66 -16.39 11.26 -6.15
C PRO A 66 -17.48 11.30 -7.22
N SER A 67 -17.12 11.26 -8.50
CA SER A 67 -18.04 11.28 -9.63
C SER A 67 -18.63 9.92 -9.99
N SER A 68 -18.27 8.87 -9.28
CA SER A 68 -18.76 7.51 -9.52
C SER A 68 -19.38 6.90 -8.27
N ASP A 69 -20.34 6.00 -8.48
CA ASP A 69 -20.92 5.20 -7.40
C ASP A 69 -20.04 4.02 -6.98
N PHE A 70 -18.81 3.97 -7.54
CA PHE A 70 -17.83 2.93 -7.23
C PHE A 70 -16.95 3.31 -6.05
N GLY A 71 -16.75 2.34 -5.17
CA GLY A 71 -15.77 2.40 -4.10
C GLY A 71 -15.19 1.02 -3.84
N THR A 72 -13.95 0.97 -3.42
CA THR A 72 -13.30 -0.29 -3.03
C THR A 72 -12.47 -0.08 -1.77
N GLY A 73 -12.20 -1.15 -1.06
CA GLY A 73 -11.39 -1.06 0.13
C GLY A 73 -10.85 -2.41 0.58
N PHE A 74 -10.14 -2.36 1.69
CA PHE A 74 -9.41 -3.48 2.22
C PHE A 74 -9.41 -3.42 3.76
N LEU A 75 -9.98 -4.44 4.38
CA LEU A 75 -9.87 -4.67 5.83
C LEU A 75 -8.74 -5.64 6.06
N PHE A 76 -7.79 -5.29 6.91
CA PHE A 76 -6.58 -6.09 7.06
C PHE A 76 -6.11 -6.24 8.50
N GLY A 77 -5.38 -7.34 8.72
CA GLY A 77 -4.59 -7.58 9.89
C GLY A 77 -3.29 -8.26 9.53
N GLY A 78 -2.25 -8.06 10.31
CA GLY A 78 -0.97 -8.66 9.99
C GLY A 78 0.11 -8.40 11.02
N GLY A 79 1.28 -8.95 10.74
CA GLY A 79 2.46 -8.83 11.57
C GLY A 79 3.66 -8.28 10.81
N THR A 80 4.44 -7.48 11.48
CA THR A 80 5.73 -6.98 10.99
C THR A 80 6.82 -7.45 11.94
N ILE A 81 7.91 -7.99 11.40
CA ILE A 81 9.10 -8.38 12.14
C ILE A 81 10.31 -7.59 11.65
N GLY A 82 11.21 -7.26 12.55
CA GLY A 82 12.42 -6.49 12.25
C GLY A 82 12.51 -5.20 13.04
N ASN A 83 13.19 -4.22 12.47
CA ASN A 83 13.41 -2.92 13.09
C ASN A 83 13.01 -1.79 12.12
N LYS A 84 13.20 -0.52 12.54
CA LYS A 84 12.82 0.64 11.73
C LYS A 84 13.57 0.75 10.38
N PHE A 85 14.66 0.05 10.21
CA PHE A 85 15.48 0.10 9.00
C PHE A 85 15.25 -1.09 8.07
N THR A 86 15.10 -2.28 8.66
CA THR A 86 14.90 -3.51 7.90
C THR A 86 13.80 -4.32 8.56
N HIS A 87 12.74 -4.57 7.83
CA HIS A 87 11.58 -5.31 8.31
C HIS A 87 10.85 -6.02 7.17
N ALA A 88 10.12 -7.04 7.55
CA ALA A 88 9.21 -7.76 6.69
C ALA A 88 7.83 -7.82 7.33
N SER A 89 6.79 -7.78 6.53
CA SER A 89 5.39 -7.81 6.96
C SER A 89 4.63 -8.87 6.20
N LEU A 90 3.78 -9.59 6.91
CA LEU A 90 2.80 -10.49 6.34
C LEU A 90 1.42 -10.00 6.77
N ILE A 91 0.55 -9.80 5.81
CA ILE A 91 -0.74 -9.17 5.98
C ILE A 91 -1.79 -10.03 5.31
N PHE A 92 -2.92 -10.18 5.97
CA PHE A 92 -4.11 -10.84 5.47
C PHE A 92 -5.28 -9.88 5.55
N GLY A 93 -6.16 -9.92 4.58
CA GLY A 93 -7.34 -9.09 4.66
C GLY A 93 -8.37 -9.43 3.59
N PHE A 94 -9.52 -8.81 3.72
CA PHE A 94 -10.64 -8.99 2.82
C PHE A 94 -10.86 -7.70 2.05
N GLY A 95 -10.95 -7.82 0.73
CA GLY A 95 -11.41 -6.74 -0.13
C GLY A 95 -12.90 -6.51 0.06
N TYR A 96 -13.35 -5.29 -0.13
CA TYR A 96 -14.76 -4.96 -0.24
C TYR A 96 -14.97 -3.94 -1.36
N PHE A 97 -16.11 -4.06 -2.02
CA PHE A 97 -16.49 -3.23 -3.14
C PHE A 97 -17.86 -2.62 -2.86
N ARG A 98 -18.03 -1.39 -3.29
CA ARG A 98 -19.33 -0.72 -3.32
C ARG A 98 -19.64 -0.34 -4.75
N TYR A 99 -20.82 -0.77 -5.21
CA TYR A 99 -21.39 -0.30 -6.46
C TYR A 99 -22.82 0.18 -6.18
N GLU A 100 -23.09 1.44 -6.47
CA GLU A 100 -24.32 2.12 -6.06
C GLU A 100 -24.52 2.04 -4.52
N SER A 101 -25.54 1.32 -4.04
CA SER A 101 -25.83 1.10 -2.62
C SER A 101 -25.38 -0.25 -2.09
N ASP A 102 -24.95 -1.15 -2.96
CA ASP A 102 -24.63 -2.52 -2.60
C ASP A 102 -23.16 -2.65 -2.20
N TRP A 103 -22.96 -3.44 -1.15
CA TRP A 103 -21.64 -3.76 -0.63
C TRP A 103 -21.37 -5.24 -0.80
N GLU A 104 -20.27 -5.55 -1.43
CA GLU A 104 -19.80 -6.92 -1.60
C GLU A 104 -18.43 -7.08 -0.91
N PHE A 105 -18.25 -8.18 -0.21
CA PHE A 105 -16.98 -8.56 0.40
C PHE A 105 -16.38 -9.72 -0.38
N SER A 106 -15.06 -9.72 -0.52
CA SER A 106 -14.37 -10.88 -1.08
C SER A 106 -14.61 -12.11 -0.20
N GLU A 107 -14.94 -13.24 -0.81
CA GLU A 107 -15.18 -14.50 -0.07
C GLU A 107 -13.89 -15.05 0.55
N GLN A 108 -12.77 -14.76 -0.06
CA GLN A 108 -11.47 -15.26 0.34
C GLN A 108 -10.51 -14.11 0.71
N PRO A 109 -9.58 -14.34 1.65
CA PRO A 109 -8.61 -13.33 2.03
C PRO A 109 -7.55 -13.12 0.96
N ILE A 110 -7.15 -11.87 0.78
CA ILE A 110 -5.95 -11.48 0.05
C ILE A 110 -4.76 -11.55 1.02
N MET A 111 -3.65 -12.10 0.57
CA MET A 111 -2.40 -12.10 1.31
C MET A 111 -1.41 -11.13 0.67
N VAL A 112 -0.76 -10.31 1.52
CA VAL A 112 0.29 -9.39 1.08
C VAL A 112 1.55 -9.65 1.87
N PHE A 113 2.64 -9.90 1.17
CA PHE A 113 3.98 -9.92 1.74
C PHE A 113 4.71 -8.65 1.34
N ALA A 114 5.23 -7.92 2.32
CA ALA A 114 5.93 -6.67 2.08
C ALA A 114 7.27 -6.65 2.81
N SER A 115 8.28 -6.04 2.22
CA SER A 115 9.59 -5.88 2.83
C SER A 115 10.18 -4.51 2.58
N ASN A 116 10.97 -4.05 3.55
CA ASN A 116 11.82 -2.87 3.43
C ASN A 116 13.21 -3.24 3.93
N ILE A 117 14.20 -3.14 3.06
CA ILE A 117 15.58 -3.50 3.37
C ILE A 117 16.45 -2.25 3.21
N ARG A 118 17.00 -1.75 4.30
CA ARG A 118 17.91 -0.60 4.28
C ARG A 118 19.25 -1.02 3.68
N LEU A 119 19.59 -0.44 2.52
CA LEU A 119 20.84 -0.72 1.83
C LEU A 119 21.95 0.22 2.29
N SER A 120 21.61 1.46 2.64
CA SER A 120 22.54 2.48 3.13
C SER A 120 21.79 3.55 3.93
N ASN A 121 22.50 4.60 4.39
CA ASN A 121 21.86 5.72 5.08
C ASN A 121 20.83 6.47 4.19
N ARG A 122 20.94 6.36 2.88
CA ARG A 122 20.10 7.09 1.93
C ARG A 122 19.25 6.19 1.02
N PHE A 123 19.48 4.88 1.02
CA PHE A 123 18.78 3.98 0.13
C PHE A 123 18.17 2.79 0.86
N ALA A 124 16.97 2.41 0.44
CA ALA A 124 16.30 1.19 0.86
C ALA A 124 15.66 0.52 -0.36
N LEU A 125 15.58 -0.80 -0.34
CA LEU A 125 14.78 -1.59 -1.26
C LEU A 125 13.43 -1.86 -0.61
N VAL A 126 12.36 -1.52 -1.32
CA VAL A 126 10.98 -1.80 -0.90
C VAL A 126 10.39 -2.78 -1.90
N SER A 127 9.76 -3.83 -1.41
CA SER A 127 9.14 -4.84 -2.27
C SER A 127 7.84 -5.33 -1.67
N GLU A 128 6.86 -5.62 -2.53
CA GLU A 128 5.55 -6.12 -2.14
C GLU A 128 5.05 -7.14 -3.14
N PHE A 129 4.46 -8.22 -2.62
CA PHE A 129 3.80 -9.29 -3.35
C PHE A 129 2.35 -9.36 -2.91
N TRP A 130 1.46 -9.38 -3.86
CA TRP A 130 0.04 -9.54 -3.64
C TRP A 130 -0.39 -10.91 -4.12
N LEU A 131 -1.02 -11.67 -3.25
CA LEU A 131 -1.56 -12.98 -3.53
C LEU A 131 -3.08 -12.89 -3.43
N PRO A 132 -3.78 -12.60 -4.53
CA PRO A 132 -5.23 -12.63 -4.57
C PRO A 132 -5.75 -14.06 -4.39
N PRO A 133 -6.99 -14.25 -3.88
CA PRO A 133 -7.50 -15.56 -3.49
C PRO A 133 -7.78 -16.50 -4.66
N GLU A 134 -8.11 -15.98 -5.84
CA GLU A 134 -8.56 -16.77 -7.01
C GLU A 134 -7.42 -17.05 -8.01
N ILE A 135 -6.22 -17.31 -7.50
CA ILE A 135 -5.15 -17.78 -8.37
C ILE A 135 -5.32 -19.29 -8.59
N GLU A 136 -6.22 -19.70 -9.50
CA GLU A 136 -6.28 -21.09 -9.98
C GLU A 136 -4.98 -21.49 -10.67
N ASP A 137 -4.30 -20.54 -11.31
CA ASP A 137 -2.95 -20.67 -11.81
C ASP A 137 -2.06 -19.58 -11.22
N PHE A 138 -0.96 -19.92 -10.55
CA PHE A 138 0.09 -18.97 -10.14
C PHE A 138 0.77 -18.25 -11.32
N SER A 139 0.02 -18.10 -12.41
CA SER A 139 0.53 -17.55 -13.66
C SER A 139 0.78 -16.04 -13.60
N VAL A 140 0.08 -15.32 -12.71
CA VAL A 140 0.23 -13.87 -12.60
C VAL A 140 0.20 -13.45 -11.14
N ILE A 141 1.37 -13.21 -10.54
CA ILE A 141 1.49 -12.65 -9.20
C ILE A 141 1.88 -11.17 -9.32
N PRO A 142 1.04 -10.24 -8.87
CA PRO A 142 1.39 -8.83 -8.82
C PRO A 142 2.55 -8.59 -7.86
N PHE A 143 3.62 -8.03 -8.37
CA PHE A 143 4.83 -7.74 -7.64
C PHE A 143 5.27 -6.30 -7.88
N MET A 144 5.53 -5.58 -6.81
CA MET A 144 6.09 -4.24 -6.86
C MET A 144 7.47 -4.23 -6.22
N SER A 145 8.42 -3.57 -6.86
CA SER A 145 9.72 -3.32 -6.27
C SER A 145 10.21 -1.91 -6.61
N SER A 146 10.73 -1.21 -5.62
CA SER A 146 11.26 0.14 -5.78
C SER A 146 12.53 0.35 -4.97
N LEU A 147 13.42 1.16 -5.51
CA LEU A 147 14.54 1.74 -4.80
C LEU A 147 14.08 3.06 -4.17
N ARG A 148 14.06 3.13 -2.85
CA ARG A 148 13.72 4.32 -2.08
C ARG A 148 14.96 5.13 -1.79
N PHE A 149 14.98 6.38 -2.27
CA PHE A 149 15.91 7.39 -1.78
C PHE A 149 15.32 8.07 -0.53
N ILE A 150 16.12 8.25 0.51
CA ILE A 150 15.71 8.82 1.78
C ILE A 150 16.49 10.10 2.00
N GLY A 151 15.81 11.24 1.83
CA GLY A 151 16.29 12.56 2.20
C GLY A 151 16.05 12.86 3.68
N ARG A 152 16.22 14.11 4.07
CA ARG A 152 15.95 14.58 5.43
C ARG A 152 14.46 14.65 5.69
N ASP A 153 13.76 15.36 4.83
CA ASP A 153 12.34 15.71 4.99
C ASP A 153 11.48 15.06 3.89
N PHE A 154 12.08 14.26 2.99
CA PHE A 154 11.36 13.60 1.91
C PHE A 154 11.96 12.24 1.59
N SER A 155 11.16 11.39 0.96
CA SER A 155 11.61 10.16 0.30
C SER A 155 11.07 10.06 -1.12
N VAL A 156 11.86 9.45 -2.00
CA VAL A 156 11.47 9.19 -3.40
C VAL A 156 11.62 7.71 -3.66
N ASP A 157 10.55 7.07 -4.12
CA ASP A 157 10.56 5.69 -4.59
C ASP A 157 10.59 5.67 -6.11
N PHE A 158 11.55 4.98 -6.66
CA PHE A 158 11.67 4.72 -8.08
C PHE A 158 11.69 3.22 -8.33
N GLY A 159 10.72 2.72 -9.07
CA GLY A 159 10.57 1.29 -9.29
C GLY A 159 9.58 0.93 -10.37
N GLY A 160 8.97 -0.22 -10.23
CA GLY A 160 7.98 -0.71 -11.16
C GLY A 160 7.03 -1.71 -10.53
N PHE A 161 5.90 -1.85 -11.19
CA PHE A 161 4.94 -2.91 -10.97
C PHE A 161 5.17 -3.98 -12.04
N PHE A 162 5.28 -5.21 -11.61
CA PHE A 162 5.61 -6.37 -12.43
C PHE A 162 4.56 -7.45 -12.22
N GLU A 163 4.39 -8.29 -13.20
CA GLU A 163 3.66 -9.55 -13.09
C GLU A 163 4.67 -10.70 -13.16
N ILE A 164 4.68 -11.54 -12.12
CA ILE A 164 5.48 -12.77 -12.12
C ILE A 164 4.62 -13.88 -12.74
N GLY A 165 5.12 -14.52 -13.80
CA GLY A 165 4.42 -15.60 -14.52
C GLY A 165 4.29 -15.33 -16.01
N SER A 166 4.15 -14.08 -16.43
CA SER A 166 4.18 -13.64 -17.84
C SER A 166 5.56 -13.15 -18.27
N VAL A 167 6.63 -13.83 -17.82
CA VAL A 167 8.01 -13.42 -18.09
C VAL A 167 8.25 -13.36 -19.61
N GLY A 168 8.34 -12.16 -20.13
CA GLY A 168 8.63 -11.85 -21.54
C GLY A 168 7.54 -11.05 -22.26
N GLU A 169 6.33 -10.91 -21.71
CA GLU A 169 5.22 -10.21 -22.38
C GLU A 169 4.74 -8.95 -21.64
N SER A 170 5.00 -8.82 -20.33
CA SER A 170 4.57 -7.66 -19.57
C SER A 170 5.62 -6.57 -19.53
N VAL A 171 5.25 -5.38 -20.00
CA VAL A 171 6.05 -4.17 -19.81
C VAL A 171 5.83 -3.69 -18.37
N PRO A 172 6.89 -3.57 -17.54
CA PRO A 172 6.72 -3.07 -16.19
C PRO A 172 6.13 -1.66 -16.20
N LEU A 173 5.09 -1.43 -15.41
CA LEU A 173 4.55 -0.09 -15.23
C LEU A 173 5.50 0.69 -14.32
N PRO A 174 6.06 1.80 -14.78
CA PRO A 174 6.99 2.57 -13.96
C PRO A 174 6.24 3.21 -12.78
N LEU A 175 6.87 3.16 -11.62
CA LEU A 175 6.41 3.76 -10.39
C LEU A 175 7.37 4.86 -9.97
N LEU A 176 6.84 6.06 -9.77
CA LEU A 176 7.54 7.16 -9.13
C LEU A 176 6.67 7.70 -8.01
N ASN A 177 7.20 7.70 -6.79
CA ASN A 177 6.50 8.18 -5.62
C ASN A 177 7.36 9.17 -4.85
N LEU A 178 6.76 10.27 -4.40
CA LEU A 178 7.39 11.30 -3.58
C LEU A 178 6.61 11.46 -2.27
N THR A 179 7.26 11.18 -1.16
CA THR A 179 6.69 11.40 0.18
C THR A 179 7.42 12.53 0.89
N TYR A 180 6.69 13.51 1.38
CA TYR A 180 7.22 14.56 2.24
C TYR A 180 6.84 14.30 3.71
N HIS A 181 7.81 14.44 4.61
CA HIS A 181 7.62 14.24 6.04
C HIS A 181 7.59 15.61 6.72
N PHE A 182 6.48 15.93 7.35
CA PHE A 182 6.35 17.14 8.16
C PHE A 182 6.72 16.78 9.61
N ASP A 183 7.71 17.47 10.17
CA ASP A 183 8.09 17.37 11.59
C ASP A 183 7.21 18.26 12.48
#